data_fcc8016539fd7723dca329658c50ba14
#
_entry.id   fcc8016539fd7723dca329658c50ba14
#
_cell.length_a   1.000
_cell.length_b   1.000
_cell.length_c   1.000
_cell.angle_alpha   90.00
_cell.angle_beta   90.00
_cell.angle_gamma   90.00
#
_symmetry.space_group_name_H-M   'P 1'
#
loop_
_entity.id
_entity.type
_entity.pdbx_description
1 polymer ?
#
loop_
_entity_poly.entity_id
_entity_poly.type
_entity_poly.pdbx_seq_one_letter_code
_entity_poly.pdbx_strand_id
1 'polypeptide(L)'
;MAPSRPEHFHYQLDLLQTFMTTMTNSNHISAHDLADQLAARDVTVIDVREPMEYASGHINGSLNVPLSRITQADLPRGPLVLVCQSGNRSAKALSQLLQQGHPHPVADLMGGLPAWQQAGFYVCKLKGAPLPLMRQVQIAAGSLVLLGVILSQTVAPGWIWLSGFVGAGLTFAGISGFCGMARLLAAMPWNQVSIGSQGE
;
A
#
# COMPACT_ATOMS: atom_id res chain seq x y z
N MET A 1 -36.28 31.97 19.01
CA MET A 1 -35.69 32.65 17.85
C MET A 1 -34.19 32.39 17.93
N ALA A 2 -33.70 31.39 17.24
CA ALA A 2 -32.29 30.96 17.24
C ALA A 2 -31.59 31.64 16.05
N PRO A 3 -30.39 32.22 16.21
CA PRO A 3 -29.69 32.86 15.11
C PRO A 3 -29.08 31.80 14.20
N SER A 4 -29.40 31.92 12.94
CA SER A 4 -28.81 31.19 11.81
C SER A 4 -27.28 31.43 11.75
N ARG A 5 -26.50 30.36 11.71
CA ARG A 5 -25.03 30.38 11.51
C ARG A 5 -24.66 30.44 10.02
N PRO A 6 -24.39 31.60 9.44
CA PRO A 6 -23.80 31.68 8.09
C PRO A 6 -22.28 31.40 8.05
N GLU A 7 -21.61 31.37 9.20
CA GLU A 7 -20.12 31.29 9.25
C GLU A 7 -19.55 29.93 8.86
N HIS A 8 -20.25 28.83 9.09
CA HIS A 8 -19.78 27.50 8.71
C HIS A 8 -19.75 27.25 7.19
N PHE A 9 -20.60 27.91 6.44
CA PHE A 9 -20.66 27.74 5.00
C PHE A 9 -19.52 28.47 4.27
N HIS A 10 -19.13 29.64 4.75
CA HIS A 10 -17.98 30.37 4.22
C HIS A 10 -16.66 29.69 4.53
N TYR A 11 -16.51 29.08 5.71
CA TYR A 11 -15.30 28.36 6.08
C TYR A 11 -15.08 27.10 5.22
N GLN A 12 -16.14 26.40 4.88
CA GLN A 12 -16.07 25.23 3.97
C GLN A 12 -15.76 25.64 2.52
N LEU A 13 -16.26 26.77 2.05
CA LEU A 13 -15.95 27.28 0.73
C LEU A 13 -14.49 27.76 0.62
N ASP A 14 -13.96 28.39 1.66
CA ASP A 14 -12.57 28.83 1.72
C ASP A 14 -11.58 27.64 1.77
N LEU A 15 -11.91 26.60 2.55
CA LEU A 15 -11.11 25.36 2.61
C LEU A 15 -11.13 24.61 1.27
N LEU A 16 -12.29 24.52 0.62
CA LEU A 16 -12.40 23.92 -0.71
C LEU A 16 -11.66 24.76 -1.75
N GLN A 17 -11.66 26.09 -1.66
CA GLN A 17 -10.90 26.97 -2.54
C GLN A 17 -9.38 26.84 -2.28
N THR A 18 -8.95 26.78 -1.02
CA THR A 18 -7.54 26.56 -0.65
C THR A 18 -7.08 25.19 -1.12
N PHE A 19 -7.90 24.14 -0.93
CA PHE A 19 -7.65 22.80 -1.45
C PHE A 19 -7.56 22.79 -2.98
N MET A 20 -8.53 23.41 -3.65
CA MET A 20 -8.54 23.56 -5.11
C MET A 20 -7.32 24.33 -5.61
N THR A 21 -6.89 25.37 -4.91
CA THR A 21 -5.72 26.18 -5.30
C THR A 21 -4.41 25.42 -5.10
N THR A 22 -4.30 24.60 -4.06
CA THR A 22 -3.11 23.74 -3.82
C THR A 22 -3.07 22.58 -4.83
N MET A 23 -4.23 22.05 -5.22
CA MET A 23 -4.35 20.95 -6.19
C MET A 23 -4.32 21.39 -7.66
N THR A 24 -4.54 22.68 -7.99
CA THR A 24 -4.54 23.15 -9.38
C THR A 24 -3.15 23.26 -10.00
N ASN A 25 -2.07 23.18 -9.20
CA ASN A 25 -0.69 23.27 -9.72
C ASN A 25 0.08 21.94 -9.74
N SER A 26 -0.35 20.92 -9.00
CA SER A 26 0.17 19.56 -9.13
C SER A 26 -0.78 18.57 -8.43
N ASN A 27 -1.18 17.51 -9.13
CA ASN A 27 -1.97 16.43 -8.53
C ASN A 27 -1.15 15.59 -7.52
N HIS A 28 -0.21 16.23 -6.82
CA HIS A 28 0.70 15.62 -5.86
C HIS A 28 0.63 16.37 -4.54
N ILE A 29 0.66 15.63 -3.42
CA ILE A 29 0.63 16.19 -2.07
C ILE A 29 1.86 15.73 -1.27
N SER A 30 2.39 16.61 -0.42
CA SER A 30 3.45 16.24 0.52
C SER A 30 2.89 15.47 1.73
N ALA A 31 3.79 14.80 2.48
CA ALA A 31 3.38 14.07 3.69
C ALA A 31 2.86 15.01 4.80
N HIS A 32 3.42 16.22 4.92
CA HIS A 32 2.97 17.19 5.92
C HIS A 32 1.59 17.76 5.56
N ASP A 33 1.38 18.17 4.31
CA ASP A 33 0.09 18.69 3.87
C ASP A 33 -1.01 17.62 3.99
N LEU A 34 -0.67 16.36 3.69
CA LEU A 34 -1.60 15.23 3.89
C LEU A 34 -1.95 15.05 5.37
N ALA A 35 -0.98 15.18 6.28
CA ALA A 35 -1.24 15.05 7.71
C ALA A 35 -2.19 16.14 8.21
N ASP A 36 -2.01 17.38 7.76
CA ASP A 36 -2.87 18.50 8.11
C ASP A 36 -4.30 18.30 7.59
N GLN A 37 -4.44 17.83 6.35
CA GLN A 37 -5.76 17.53 5.76
C GLN A 37 -6.46 16.33 6.44
N LEU A 38 -5.71 15.32 6.87
CA LEU A 38 -6.27 14.22 7.65
C LEU A 38 -6.74 14.66 9.03
N ALA A 39 -6.00 15.56 9.69
CA ALA A 39 -6.40 16.14 10.96
C ALA A 39 -7.69 16.98 10.84
N ALA A 40 -7.86 17.69 9.74
CA ALA A 40 -9.06 18.43 9.39
C ALA A 40 -10.22 17.54 8.91
N ARG A 41 -9.99 16.27 8.59
CA ARG A 41 -10.93 15.32 7.98
C ARG A 41 -11.44 15.76 6.59
N ASP A 42 -10.61 16.48 5.85
CA ASP A 42 -10.96 17.04 4.55
C ASP A 42 -10.74 16.07 3.40
N VAL A 43 -9.95 15.00 3.63
CA VAL A 43 -9.58 14.01 2.61
C VAL A 43 -9.78 12.58 3.07
N THR A 44 -10.01 11.69 2.10
CA THR A 44 -9.95 10.24 2.31
C THR A 44 -8.69 9.68 1.64
N VAL A 45 -7.92 8.92 2.38
CA VAL A 45 -6.73 8.23 1.84
C VAL A 45 -7.11 6.88 1.29
N ILE A 46 -6.71 6.62 0.04
CA ILE A 46 -6.88 5.33 -0.64
C ILE A 46 -5.51 4.70 -0.85
N ASP A 47 -5.25 3.60 -0.19
CA ASP A 47 -4.03 2.81 -0.39
C ASP A 47 -4.25 1.82 -1.54
N VAL A 48 -3.52 2.03 -2.66
CA VAL A 48 -3.66 1.24 -3.89
C VAL A 48 -2.73 0.03 -3.93
N ARG A 49 -2.13 -0.34 -2.81
CA ARG A 49 -1.31 -1.54 -2.67
C ARG A 49 -2.16 -2.79 -2.51
N GLU A 50 -1.50 -3.93 -2.66
CA GLU A 50 -2.15 -5.20 -2.39
C GLU A 50 -2.53 -5.35 -0.89
N PRO A 51 -3.60 -6.12 -0.56
CA PRO A 51 -4.10 -6.27 0.81
C PRO A 51 -3.04 -6.67 1.83
N MET A 52 -2.10 -7.53 1.47
CA MET A 52 -1.01 -7.93 2.35
C MET A 52 -0.01 -6.79 2.66
N GLU A 53 0.27 -5.93 1.67
CA GLU A 53 1.13 -4.77 1.88
C GLU A 53 0.45 -3.78 2.82
N TYR A 54 -0.85 -3.55 2.60
CA TYR A 54 -1.68 -2.71 3.46
C TYR A 54 -1.72 -3.24 4.91
N ALA A 55 -1.99 -4.52 5.08
CA ALA A 55 -2.04 -5.16 6.39
C ALA A 55 -0.71 -5.06 7.16
N SER A 56 0.43 -5.08 6.46
CA SER A 56 1.76 -4.96 7.05
C SER A 56 2.14 -3.56 7.53
N GLY A 57 1.43 -2.52 7.05
CA GLY A 57 1.60 -1.13 7.48
C GLY A 57 0.89 -0.16 6.53
N HIS A 58 0.00 0.70 7.06
CA HIS A 58 -0.79 1.66 6.30
C HIS A 58 -1.00 2.95 7.10
N ILE A 59 -1.43 4.02 6.44
CA ILE A 59 -1.82 5.27 7.09
C ILE A 59 -3.15 5.03 7.82
N ASN A 60 -3.22 5.45 9.07
CA ASN A 60 -4.43 5.26 9.89
C ASN A 60 -5.66 5.88 9.23
N GLY A 61 -6.77 5.15 9.19
CA GLY A 61 -8.02 5.60 8.56
C GLY A 61 -8.03 5.52 7.03
N SER A 62 -6.95 5.04 6.39
CA SER A 62 -6.96 4.81 4.95
C SER A 62 -7.79 3.58 4.56
N LEU A 63 -8.36 3.60 3.35
CA LEU A 63 -9.06 2.48 2.75
C LEU A 63 -8.14 1.74 1.78
N ASN A 64 -8.20 0.42 1.75
CA ASN A 64 -7.42 -0.36 0.78
C ASN A 64 -8.25 -0.68 -0.46
N VAL A 65 -7.86 -0.12 -1.58
CA VAL A 65 -8.43 -0.41 -2.89
C VAL A 65 -7.27 -0.70 -3.86
N PRO A 66 -6.91 -1.96 -4.10
CA PRO A 66 -5.81 -2.31 -4.99
C PRO A 66 -5.91 -1.67 -6.36
N LEU A 67 -4.77 -1.29 -6.95
CA LEU A 67 -4.70 -0.64 -8.27
C LEU A 67 -5.52 -1.39 -9.33
N SER A 68 -5.55 -2.72 -9.27
CA SER A 68 -6.31 -3.57 -10.20
C SER A 68 -7.83 -3.38 -10.12
N ARG A 69 -8.34 -2.80 -9.04
CA ARG A 69 -9.78 -2.59 -8.78
C ARG A 69 -10.17 -1.13 -8.71
N ILE A 70 -9.23 -0.20 -8.78
CA ILE A 70 -9.47 1.23 -8.52
C ILE A 70 -10.55 1.84 -9.43
N THR A 71 -10.60 1.40 -10.68
CA THR A 71 -11.54 1.90 -11.69
C THR A 71 -12.95 1.30 -11.59
N GLN A 72 -13.11 0.24 -10.82
CA GLN A 72 -14.37 -0.49 -10.64
C GLN A 72 -14.93 -0.33 -9.21
N ALA A 73 -14.13 0.25 -8.31
CA ALA A 73 -14.52 0.41 -6.91
C ALA A 73 -15.47 1.59 -6.74
N ASP A 74 -16.44 1.43 -5.84
CA ASP A 74 -17.23 2.56 -5.34
C ASP A 74 -16.36 3.33 -4.33
N LEU A 75 -15.80 4.43 -4.80
CA LEU A 75 -14.91 5.26 -3.99
C LEU A 75 -15.70 6.27 -3.16
N PRO A 76 -15.22 6.63 -1.96
CA PRO A 76 -15.86 7.65 -1.14
C PRO A 76 -16.03 8.96 -1.88
N ARG A 77 -17.10 9.68 -1.56
CA ARG A 77 -17.33 11.02 -2.08
C ARG A 77 -16.41 12.02 -1.39
N GLY A 78 -15.92 12.99 -2.15
CA GLY A 78 -15.02 14.04 -1.65
C GLY A 78 -13.59 13.89 -2.14
N PRO A 79 -12.68 14.75 -1.66
CA PRO A 79 -11.28 14.73 -2.06
C PRO A 79 -10.57 13.43 -1.67
N LEU A 80 -9.80 12.86 -2.61
CA LEU A 80 -9.07 11.60 -2.41
C LEU A 80 -7.56 11.81 -2.50
N VAL A 81 -6.82 11.13 -1.65
CA VAL A 81 -5.36 11.04 -1.75
C VAL A 81 -4.95 9.59 -1.92
N LEU A 82 -4.31 9.29 -3.04
CA LEU A 82 -3.84 7.95 -3.37
C LEU A 82 -2.46 7.71 -2.78
N VAL A 83 -2.25 6.56 -2.19
CA VAL A 83 -0.97 6.17 -1.59
C VAL A 83 -0.55 4.81 -2.08
N CYS A 84 0.74 4.65 -2.36
CA CYS A 84 1.33 3.32 -2.56
C CYS A 84 2.72 3.22 -1.92
N GLN A 85 3.50 2.19 -2.24
CA GLN A 85 4.82 2.00 -1.65
C GLN A 85 5.84 3.05 -2.08
N SER A 86 5.86 3.48 -3.36
CA SER A 86 6.92 4.34 -3.93
C SER A 86 6.42 5.52 -4.75
N GLY A 87 5.11 5.74 -4.81
CA GLY A 87 4.49 6.76 -5.67
C GLY A 87 4.10 6.26 -7.08
N ASN A 88 4.73 5.21 -7.61
CA ASN A 88 4.50 4.76 -9.00
C ASN A 88 3.09 4.21 -9.23
N ARG A 89 2.58 3.38 -8.31
CA ARG A 89 1.23 2.80 -8.44
C ARG A 89 0.14 3.85 -8.18
N SER A 90 0.36 4.76 -7.24
CA SER A 90 -0.57 5.86 -6.95
C SER A 90 -0.65 6.84 -8.13
N ALA A 91 0.46 7.20 -8.75
CA ALA A 91 0.46 8.02 -9.96
C ALA A 91 -0.29 7.35 -11.13
N LYS A 92 -0.14 6.02 -11.31
CA LYS A 92 -0.90 5.27 -12.30
C LYS A 92 -2.40 5.25 -11.98
N ALA A 93 -2.78 5.03 -10.72
CA ALA A 93 -4.16 5.07 -10.27
C ALA A 93 -4.77 6.46 -10.48
N LEU A 94 -4.03 7.52 -10.16
CA LEU A 94 -4.41 8.90 -10.41
C LEU A 94 -4.72 9.13 -11.90
N SER A 95 -3.82 8.72 -12.78
CA SER A 95 -4.02 8.85 -14.23
C SER A 95 -5.28 8.10 -14.71
N GLN A 96 -5.55 6.91 -14.17
CA GLN A 96 -6.75 6.13 -14.51
C GLN A 96 -8.04 6.83 -14.05
N LEU A 97 -8.07 7.36 -12.81
CA LEU A 97 -9.24 8.07 -12.30
C LEU A 97 -9.50 9.38 -13.05
N LEU A 98 -8.45 10.13 -13.39
CA LEU A 98 -8.58 11.35 -14.20
C LEU A 98 -9.10 11.06 -15.60
N GLN A 99 -8.62 9.99 -16.24
CA GLN A 99 -9.10 9.57 -17.58
C GLN A 99 -10.58 9.14 -17.56
N GLN A 100 -11.06 8.60 -16.45
CA GLN A 100 -12.47 8.23 -16.26
C GLN A 100 -13.36 9.43 -15.89
N GLY A 101 -12.78 10.61 -15.68
CA GLY A 101 -13.54 11.79 -15.26
C GLY A 101 -14.08 11.68 -13.84
N HIS A 102 -13.27 11.17 -12.89
CA HIS A 102 -13.69 11.09 -11.50
C HIS A 102 -14.18 12.45 -10.99
N PRO A 103 -15.37 12.54 -10.35
CA PRO A 103 -16.05 13.81 -10.10
C PRO A 103 -15.42 14.65 -8.96
N HIS A 104 -14.54 14.04 -8.17
CA HIS A 104 -13.91 14.71 -7.03
C HIS A 104 -12.41 14.92 -7.26
N PRO A 105 -11.78 15.90 -6.58
CA PRO A 105 -10.34 16.11 -6.63
C PRO A 105 -9.57 14.86 -6.17
N VAL A 106 -8.55 14.49 -6.93
CA VAL A 106 -7.69 13.34 -6.62
C VAL A 106 -6.23 13.77 -6.70
N ALA A 107 -5.46 13.43 -5.68
CA ALA A 107 -4.01 13.60 -5.67
C ALA A 107 -3.30 12.31 -5.29
N ASP A 108 -1.99 12.24 -5.44
CA ASP A 108 -1.17 11.16 -4.89
C ASP A 108 -0.09 11.67 -3.94
N LEU A 109 0.24 10.86 -2.95
CA LEU A 109 1.30 11.17 -1.99
C LEU A 109 2.67 11.01 -2.65
N MET A 110 3.42 12.10 -2.75
CA MET A 110 4.80 12.10 -3.26
C MET A 110 5.69 11.16 -2.45
N GLY A 111 6.42 10.28 -3.13
CA GLY A 111 7.31 9.31 -2.50
C GLY A 111 6.62 8.18 -1.74
N GLY A 112 5.27 8.17 -1.70
CA GLY A 112 4.47 7.11 -1.12
C GLY A 112 4.65 6.92 0.39
N LEU A 113 4.42 5.71 0.88
CA LEU A 113 4.48 5.40 2.32
C LEU A 113 5.85 5.68 2.98
N PRO A 114 7.01 5.47 2.33
CA PRO A 114 8.29 5.87 2.90
C PRO A 114 8.42 7.37 3.17
N ALA A 115 7.89 8.23 2.30
CA ALA A 115 7.90 9.68 2.53
C ALA A 115 7.06 10.07 3.75
N TRP A 116 5.91 9.42 3.95
CA TRP A 116 5.09 9.55 5.17
C TRP A 116 5.87 9.19 6.44
N GLN A 117 6.59 8.06 6.40
CA GLN A 117 7.40 7.60 7.53
C GLN A 117 8.63 8.49 7.79
N GLN A 118 9.29 8.98 6.73
CA GLN A 118 10.44 9.90 6.84
C GLN A 118 10.03 11.26 7.40
N ALA A 119 8.80 11.70 7.14
CA ALA A 119 8.22 12.89 7.77
C ALA A 119 7.87 12.69 9.27
N GLY A 120 8.11 11.52 9.82
CA GLY A 120 7.90 11.20 11.24
C GLY A 120 6.49 10.69 11.57
N PHE A 121 5.65 10.43 10.59
CA PHE A 121 4.29 9.94 10.81
C PHE A 121 4.24 8.43 10.93
N TYR A 122 3.39 7.94 11.83
CA TYR A 122 3.24 6.52 12.10
C TYR A 122 2.38 5.81 11.05
N VAL A 123 2.68 4.51 10.88
CA VAL A 123 1.83 3.58 10.12
C VAL A 123 1.23 2.55 11.07
N CYS A 124 -0.04 2.25 10.87
CA CYS A 124 -0.75 1.21 11.61
C CYS A 124 -0.57 -0.14 10.94
N LYS A 125 -0.62 -1.22 11.73
CA LYS A 125 -0.61 -2.61 11.22
C LYS A 125 -1.90 -3.29 11.66
N LEU A 126 -2.48 -4.07 10.79
CA LEU A 126 -3.63 -4.90 11.17
C LEU A 126 -3.17 -5.97 12.17
N LYS A 127 -3.99 -6.20 13.21
CA LYS A 127 -3.75 -7.31 14.15
C LYS A 127 -3.82 -8.64 13.39
N GLY A 128 -2.81 -9.49 13.59
CA GLY A 128 -2.73 -10.77 12.90
C GLY A 128 -2.27 -10.68 11.44
N ALA A 129 -1.81 -9.53 10.98
CA ALA A 129 -1.20 -9.44 9.64
C ALA A 129 -0.06 -10.45 9.51
N PRO A 130 -0.07 -11.29 8.45
CA PRO A 130 1.02 -12.22 8.21
C PRO A 130 2.33 -11.47 7.96
N LEU A 131 3.45 -12.16 8.12
CA LEU A 131 4.75 -11.59 7.78
C LEU A 131 4.76 -11.13 6.31
N PRO A 132 5.45 -10.03 5.99
CA PRO A 132 5.63 -9.59 4.60
C PRO A 132 6.10 -10.75 3.73
N LEU A 133 5.51 -10.91 2.54
CA LEU A 133 5.74 -12.06 1.67
C LEU A 133 7.24 -12.30 1.40
N MET A 134 8.01 -11.24 1.18
CA MET A 134 9.45 -11.34 0.94
C MET A 134 10.19 -11.93 2.15
N ARG A 135 9.79 -11.61 3.38
CA ARG A 135 10.38 -12.21 4.58
C ARG A 135 10.04 -13.70 4.69
N GLN A 136 8.82 -14.11 4.32
CA GLN A 136 8.44 -15.52 4.26
C GLN A 136 9.27 -16.28 3.23
N VAL A 137 9.50 -15.69 2.05
CA VAL A 137 10.39 -16.26 1.01
C VAL A 137 11.80 -16.44 1.53
N GLN A 138 12.37 -15.42 2.19
CA GLN A 138 13.71 -15.49 2.76
C GLN A 138 13.85 -16.58 3.83
N ILE A 139 12.87 -16.68 4.73
CA ILE A 139 12.85 -17.72 5.76
C ILE A 139 12.75 -19.11 5.13
N ALA A 140 11.81 -19.32 4.22
CA ALA A 140 11.60 -20.62 3.59
C ALA A 140 12.82 -21.04 2.75
N ALA A 141 13.33 -20.15 1.90
CA ALA A 141 14.49 -20.45 1.06
C ALA A 141 15.76 -20.68 1.90
N GLY A 142 16.01 -19.80 2.87
CA GLY A 142 17.15 -19.94 3.78
C GLY A 142 17.10 -21.23 4.59
N SER A 143 15.92 -21.61 5.10
CA SER A 143 15.73 -22.87 5.83
C SER A 143 15.99 -24.09 4.95
N LEU A 144 15.55 -24.09 3.69
CA LEU A 144 15.81 -25.19 2.74
C LEU A 144 17.28 -25.30 2.39
N VAL A 145 17.98 -24.19 2.19
CA VAL A 145 19.43 -24.18 1.96
C VAL A 145 20.17 -24.75 3.16
N LEU A 146 19.84 -24.27 4.36
CA LEU A 146 20.46 -24.74 5.60
C LEU A 146 20.23 -26.25 5.82
N LEU A 147 18.98 -26.69 5.60
CA LEU A 147 18.62 -28.09 5.72
C LEU A 147 19.41 -28.97 4.74
N GLY A 148 19.54 -28.55 3.46
CA GLY A 148 20.32 -29.28 2.47
C GLY A 148 21.81 -29.40 2.84
N VAL A 149 22.40 -28.34 3.40
CA VAL A 149 23.80 -28.37 3.89
C VAL A 149 23.93 -29.32 5.08
N ILE A 150 23.06 -29.25 6.08
CA ILE A 150 23.11 -30.14 7.26
C ILE A 150 22.96 -31.60 6.85
N LEU A 151 21.97 -31.91 6.01
CA LEU A 151 21.74 -33.29 5.55
C LEU A 151 22.88 -33.81 4.69
N SER A 152 23.56 -32.95 3.94
CA SER A 152 24.75 -33.37 3.14
C SER A 152 25.92 -33.82 4.01
N GLN A 153 26.03 -33.25 5.23
CA GLN A 153 27.09 -33.59 6.18
C GLN A 153 26.72 -34.76 7.09
N THR A 154 25.43 -34.98 7.36
CA THR A 154 24.98 -35.96 8.36
C THR A 154 24.41 -37.22 7.78
N VAL A 155 23.78 -37.15 6.60
CA VAL A 155 23.06 -38.28 6.00
C VAL A 155 23.73 -38.78 4.72
N ALA A 156 23.82 -37.93 3.69
CA ALA A 156 24.47 -38.30 2.44
C ALA A 156 24.90 -37.06 1.64
N PRO A 157 26.08 -37.07 0.96
CA PRO A 157 26.60 -35.92 0.23
C PRO A 157 25.63 -35.39 -0.87
N GLY A 158 24.76 -36.24 -1.40
CA GLY A 158 23.80 -35.87 -2.44
C GLY A 158 22.80 -34.78 -2.05
N TRP A 159 22.57 -34.55 -0.75
CA TRP A 159 21.65 -33.51 -0.29
C TRP A 159 22.12 -32.08 -0.55
N ILE A 160 23.41 -31.89 -0.91
CA ILE A 160 23.94 -30.58 -1.33
C ILE A 160 23.21 -30.03 -2.56
N TRP A 161 22.73 -30.92 -3.43
CA TRP A 161 21.97 -30.51 -4.62
C TRP A 161 20.67 -29.76 -4.29
N LEU A 162 20.05 -30.04 -3.13
CA LEU A 162 18.89 -29.27 -2.66
C LEU A 162 19.25 -27.80 -2.45
N SER A 163 20.38 -27.54 -1.77
CA SER A 163 20.87 -26.17 -1.54
C SER A 163 21.21 -25.48 -2.87
N GLY A 164 21.88 -26.21 -3.78
CA GLY A 164 22.21 -25.73 -5.13
C GLY A 164 20.98 -25.35 -5.95
N PHE A 165 19.95 -26.19 -5.94
CA PHE A 165 18.68 -25.94 -6.63
C PHE A 165 17.96 -24.70 -6.10
N VAL A 166 17.85 -24.56 -4.77
CA VAL A 166 17.22 -23.38 -4.15
C VAL A 166 18.02 -22.12 -4.44
N GLY A 167 19.36 -22.18 -4.36
CA GLY A 167 20.25 -21.06 -4.69
C GLY A 167 20.12 -20.62 -6.15
N ALA A 168 20.13 -21.56 -7.08
CA ALA A 168 19.92 -21.28 -8.51
C ALA A 168 18.54 -20.64 -8.77
N GLY A 169 17.49 -21.15 -8.11
CA GLY A 169 16.15 -20.59 -8.19
C GLY A 169 16.07 -19.15 -7.68
N LEU A 170 16.75 -18.83 -6.57
CA LEU A 170 16.81 -17.47 -6.04
C LEU A 170 17.59 -16.53 -6.97
N THR A 171 18.69 -16.98 -7.55
CA THR A 171 19.47 -16.21 -8.53
C THR A 171 18.62 -15.92 -9.76
N PHE A 172 17.95 -16.93 -10.30
CA PHE A 172 17.03 -16.76 -11.42
C PHE A 172 15.90 -15.76 -11.08
N ALA A 173 15.30 -15.87 -9.90
CA ALA A 173 14.25 -14.96 -9.45
C ALA A 173 14.77 -13.51 -9.35
N GLY A 174 15.99 -13.30 -8.88
CA GLY A 174 16.62 -11.99 -8.79
C GLY A 174 16.86 -11.34 -10.16
N ILE A 175 17.25 -12.12 -11.16
CA ILE A 175 17.53 -11.64 -12.52
C ILE A 175 16.25 -11.42 -13.31
N SER A 176 15.31 -12.37 -13.25
CA SER A 176 14.08 -12.35 -14.06
C SER A 176 12.94 -11.56 -13.46
N GLY A 177 13.01 -11.24 -12.15
CA GLY A 177 11.90 -10.68 -11.38
C GLY A 177 10.76 -11.67 -11.11
N PHE A 178 10.90 -12.93 -11.55
CA PHE A 178 9.89 -13.98 -11.37
C PHE A 178 10.29 -14.92 -10.23
N CYS A 179 9.57 -14.86 -9.11
CA CYS A 179 9.79 -15.75 -7.98
C CYS A 179 8.62 -16.74 -7.81
N GLY A 180 8.83 -18.02 -8.19
CA GLY A 180 7.84 -19.08 -8.04
C GLY A 180 7.46 -19.33 -6.58
N MET A 181 8.40 -19.26 -5.64
CA MET A 181 8.16 -19.40 -4.21
C MET A 181 7.27 -18.28 -3.66
N ALA A 182 7.48 -17.03 -4.11
CA ALA A 182 6.61 -15.93 -3.72
C ALA A 182 5.17 -16.13 -4.17
N ARG A 183 4.95 -16.63 -5.40
CA ARG A 183 3.62 -16.98 -5.90
C ARG A 183 2.97 -18.11 -5.12
N LEU A 184 3.73 -19.15 -4.81
CA LEU A 184 3.24 -20.26 -4.00
C LEU A 184 2.82 -19.77 -2.61
N LEU A 185 3.67 -19.02 -1.93
CA LEU A 185 3.36 -18.48 -0.61
C LEU A 185 2.18 -17.48 -0.65
N ALA A 186 2.07 -16.65 -1.69
CA ALA A 186 0.94 -15.74 -1.85
C ALA A 186 -0.41 -16.47 -1.99
N ALA A 187 -0.42 -17.67 -2.56
CA ALA A 187 -1.62 -18.50 -2.70
C ALA A 187 -2.02 -19.23 -1.40
N MET A 188 -1.17 -19.22 -0.37
CA MET A 188 -1.46 -19.91 0.90
C MET A 188 -2.58 -19.19 1.68
N PRO A 189 -3.46 -19.93 2.38
CA PRO A 189 -4.63 -19.36 3.04
C PRO A 189 -4.31 -18.31 4.09
N TRP A 190 -3.19 -18.39 4.78
CA TRP A 190 -2.77 -17.36 5.75
C TRP A 190 -2.28 -16.06 5.11
N ASN A 191 -2.02 -16.06 3.81
CA ASN A 191 -1.62 -14.89 3.04
C ASN A 191 -2.80 -14.27 2.26
N GLN A 192 -3.97 -14.90 2.28
CA GLN A 192 -5.19 -14.37 1.67
C GLN A 192 -5.91 -13.48 2.71
N VAL A 193 -5.43 -12.27 2.87
CA VAL A 193 -6.06 -11.30 3.78
C VAL A 193 -7.27 -10.70 3.08
N SER A 194 -8.47 -11.08 3.51
CA SER A 194 -9.71 -10.36 3.17
C SER A 194 -9.78 -9.13 4.07
N ILE A 195 -9.48 -7.96 3.52
CA ILE A 195 -9.80 -6.71 4.19
C ILE A 195 -11.30 -6.51 3.96
N GLY A 196 -12.11 -6.93 4.95
CA GLY A 196 -13.52 -6.58 4.98
C GLY A 196 -13.62 -5.05 4.93
N SER A 197 -14.59 -4.54 4.18
CA SER A 197 -14.94 -3.13 4.18
C SER A 197 -15.10 -2.67 5.62
N GLN A 198 -14.10 -2.03 6.19
CA GLN A 198 -14.21 -1.37 7.48
C GLN A 198 -14.93 -0.03 7.25
N GLY A 199 -16.26 -0.16 7.15
CA GLY A 199 -17.18 0.93 7.34
C GLY A 199 -17.94 0.63 8.62
N GLU A 200 -17.38 1.06 9.75
CA GLU A 200 -18.10 1.41 10.98
C GLU A 200 -17.19 2.29 11.82
#